data_7c2b7a47f3bd13e41b5a4a09af1a5468
#
_entry.id   7c2b7a47f3bd13e41b5a4a09af1a5468
#
_cell.length_a   1.000
_cell.length_b   1.000
_cell.length_c   1.000
_cell.angle_alpha   90.00
_cell.angle_beta   90.00
_cell.angle_gamma   90.00
#
_symmetry.space_group_name_H-M   'P 1'
#
loop_
_entity.id
_entity.type
_entity.pdbx_description
1 polymer ?
#
loop_
_entity_poly.entity_id
_entity_poly.type
_entity_poly.pdbx_seq_one_letter_code
_entity_poly.pdbx_strand_id
1 'polypeptide(L)'
;MNGILLVDKPADWTSHDVVAKLRGVLGERRMGHSGTLDPMATGLLVVFAGRATRAVSFSENHSKCYEARLRLGLTTDTQDTTGTVLSRCDRRVTRAELEAVLPQFRGDILQVPPMYSALKVDGKKLYEIARRGGEVAREARPITIGELTVLGEADGEYVLRVRCSKGTYIRTLCHDIGAALGCGGVMSALRRTEVGGYRVEDAHTMDELCALPREAAQRLLLPVDSLWPDAPQVTVDAKAERLARCGNPFTLSAPDGTYRIYAASGEFLLLAQVTDGTAVTIKSFFEVS
;
A
#
# COMPACT_ATOMS: atom_id res chain seq x y z
N MET A 1 -22.52 -5.47 3.26
CA MET A 1 -21.49 -6.00 2.36
C MET A 1 -20.12 -5.73 2.97
N ASN A 2 -19.24 -6.75 3.03
CA ASN A 2 -17.92 -6.64 3.65
C ASN A 2 -16.91 -7.39 2.79
N GLY A 3 -15.77 -6.78 2.46
CA GLY A 3 -14.72 -7.48 1.71
C GLY A 3 -13.62 -6.56 1.19
N ILE A 4 -12.69 -7.16 0.47
CA ILE A 4 -11.53 -6.52 -0.13
C ILE A 4 -11.63 -6.62 -1.64
N LEU A 5 -11.44 -5.52 -2.35
CA LEU A 5 -11.38 -5.48 -3.80
C LEU A 5 -9.96 -5.10 -4.24
N LEU A 6 -9.40 -5.88 -5.13
CA LEU A 6 -8.12 -5.59 -5.76
C LEU A 6 -8.37 -4.81 -7.05
N VAL A 7 -7.80 -3.61 -7.15
CA VAL A 7 -8.03 -2.70 -8.26
C VAL A 7 -6.71 -2.37 -8.94
N ASP A 8 -6.63 -2.56 -10.25
CA ASP A 8 -5.55 -2.00 -11.06
C ASP A 8 -5.87 -0.53 -11.34
N LYS A 9 -5.26 0.35 -10.52
CA LYS A 9 -5.49 1.78 -10.61
C LYS A 9 -4.92 2.32 -11.93
N PRO A 10 -5.72 3.00 -12.76
CA PRO A 10 -5.21 3.65 -13.96
C PRO A 10 -4.36 4.88 -13.62
N ALA A 11 -3.57 5.33 -14.60
CA ALA A 11 -2.90 6.63 -14.53
C ALA A 11 -3.92 7.79 -14.43
N ASP A 12 -3.45 8.92 -13.93
CA ASP A 12 -4.19 10.20 -13.81
C ASP A 12 -5.40 10.18 -12.86
N TRP A 13 -5.59 9.09 -12.13
CA TRP A 13 -6.55 9.00 -11.04
C TRP A 13 -5.85 9.06 -9.69
N THR A 14 -6.41 9.79 -8.74
CA THR A 14 -6.00 9.63 -7.34
C THR A 14 -6.58 8.34 -6.77
N SER A 15 -5.93 7.79 -5.73
CA SER A 15 -6.51 6.64 -4.99
C SER A 15 -7.89 6.95 -4.41
N HIS A 16 -8.16 8.24 -4.13
CA HIS A 16 -9.45 8.70 -3.63
C HIS A 16 -10.54 8.70 -4.71
N ASP A 17 -10.20 9.07 -5.96
CA ASP A 17 -11.13 9.02 -7.10
C ASP A 17 -11.60 7.59 -7.37
N VAL A 18 -10.67 6.62 -7.29
CA VAL A 18 -10.99 5.19 -7.39
C VAL A 18 -12.03 4.79 -6.34
N VAL A 19 -11.77 5.12 -5.06
CA VAL A 19 -12.71 4.82 -3.96
C VAL A 19 -14.05 5.53 -4.16
N ALA A 20 -14.04 6.79 -4.58
CA ALA A 20 -15.27 7.56 -4.84
C ALA A 20 -16.12 6.93 -5.94
N LYS A 21 -15.51 6.50 -7.04
CA LYS A 21 -16.19 5.81 -8.14
C LYS A 21 -16.76 4.47 -7.70
N LEU A 22 -15.98 3.68 -6.97
CA LEU A 22 -16.38 2.35 -6.49
C LEU A 22 -17.55 2.37 -5.51
N ARG A 23 -17.75 3.45 -4.75
CA ARG A 23 -18.96 3.63 -3.92
C ARG A 23 -20.23 3.51 -4.73
N GLY A 24 -20.26 4.06 -5.94
CA GLY A 24 -21.39 3.95 -6.87
C GLY A 24 -21.51 2.54 -7.47
N VAL A 25 -20.39 1.98 -7.94
CA VAL A 25 -20.34 0.64 -8.55
C VAL A 25 -20.85 -0.43 -7.57
N LEU A 26 -20.32 -0.44 -6.35
CA LEU A 26 -20.65 -1.45 -5.34
C LEU A 26 -21.91 -1.12 -4.53
N GLY A 27 -22.38 0.14 -4.54
CA GLY A 27 -23.48 0.59 -3.68
C GLY A 27 -23.12 0.63 -2.20
N GLU A 28 -21.84 0.82 -1.85
CA GLU A 28 -21.33 0.86 -0.47
C GLU A 28 -20.71 2.21 -0.16
N ARG A 29 -21.19 2.91 0.87
CA ARG A 29 -20.68 4.22 1.25
C ARG A 29 -19.38 4.12 2.05
N ARG A 30 -19.27 3.09 2.89
CA ARG A 30 -18.11 2.89 3.77
C ARG A 30 -17.02 2.16 2.99
N MET A 31 -16.11 2.91 2.42
CA MET A 31 -14.98 2.37 1.67
C MET A 31 -13.69 3.12 2.00
N GLY A 32 -12.57 2.44 1.90
CA GLY A 32 -11.22 2.98 2.10
C GLY A 32 -10.20 2.17 1.32
N HIS A 33 -8.95 2.60 1.31
CA HIS A 33 -7.84 1.87 0.67
C HIS A 33 -6.63 1.83 1.59
N SER A 34 -5.72 0.88 1.35
CA SER A 34 -4.42 0.83 2.02
C SER A 34 -3.31 1.29 1.10
N GLY A 35 -2.60 2.34 1.51
CA GLY A 35 -1.45 2.87 0.79
C GLY A 35 -1.80 3.65 -0.48
N THR A 36 -1.72 4.97 -0.37
CA THR A 36 -1.94 5.89 -1.48
C THR A 36 -0.95 5.63 -2.62
N LEU A 37 -1.44 5.68 -3.85
CA LEU A 37 -0.65 5.82 -5.07
C LEU A 37 -0.77 7.26 -5.58
N ASP A 38 0.34 7.82 -6.06
CA ASP A 38 0.35 9.12 -6.72
C ASP A 38 -0.54 9.07 -7.99
N PRO A 39 -1.08 10.22 -8.48
CA PRO A 39 -1.95 10.22 -9.66
C PRO A 39 -1.31 9.54 -10.88
N MET A 40 -0.04 9.84 -11.18
CA MET A 40 0.68 9.24 -12.29
C MET A 40 0.97 7.73 -12.14
N ALA A 41 0.97 7.24 -10.90
CA ALA A 41 1.27 5.84 -10.62
C ALA A 41 0.08 4.94 -10.96
N THR A 42 0.38 3.71 -11.40
CA THR A 42 -0.58 2.66 -11.74
C THR A 42 -0.44 1.45 -10.83
N GLY A 43 -1.29 0.45 -11.02
CA GLY A 43 -1.15 -0.86 -10.41
C GLY A 43 -1.99 -1.05 -9.16
N LEU A 44 -1.65 -2.04 -8.38
CA LEU A 44 -2.47 -2.59 -7.32
C LEU A 44 -2.85 -1.59 -6.24
N LEU A 45 -4.13 -1.29 -6.13
CA LEU A 45 -4.76 -0.57 -5.03
C LEU A 45 -5.70 -1.53 -4.29
N VAL A 46 -5.40 -1.81 -3.02
CA VAL A 46 -6.23 -2.67 -2.18
C VAL A 46 -7.32 -1.82 -1.54
N VAL A 47 -8.57 -2.07 -1.94
CA VAL A 47 -9.76 -1.31 -1.50
C VAL A 47 -10.60 -2.16 -0.56
N PHE A 48 -11.08 -1.56 0.50
CA PHE A 48 -11.88 -2.18 1.56
C PHE A 48 -13.30 -1.64 1.53
N ALA A 49 -14.30 -2.53 1.56
CA ALA A 49 -15.71 -2.20 1.57
C ALA A 49 -16.38 -2.59 2.89
N GLY A 50 -17.29 -1.76 3.38
CA GLY A 50 -18.05 -2.02 4.59
C GLY A 50 -17.17 -2.11 5.85
N ARG A 51 -17.39 -3.11 6.67
CA ARG A 51 -16.60 -3.33 7.90
C ARG A 51 -15.16 -3.75 7.64
N ALA A 52 -14.84 -4.24 6.45
CA ALA A 52 -13.47 -4.50 6.06
C ALA A 52 -12.56 -3.26 6.17
N THR A 53 -13.10 -2.04 6.10
CA THR A 53 -12.34 -0.79 6.34
C THR A 53 -11.63 -0.76 7.69
N ARG A 54 -12.07 -1.57 8.67
CA ARG A 54 -11.40 -1.72 9.97
C ARG A 54 -10.05 -2.43 9.86
N ALA A 55 -9.81 -3.13 8.74
CA ALA A 55 -8.56 -3.85 8.46
C ALA A 55 -7.53 -3.03 7.70
N VAL A 56 -7.83 -1.81 7.26
CA VAL A 56 -6.93 -0.95 6.48
C VAL A 56 -5.55 -0.83 7.12
N SER A 57 -5.49 -0.55 8.44
CA SER A 57 -4.22 -0.38 9.16
C SER A 57 -3.33 -1.63 9.16
N PHE A 58 -3.91 -2.83 9.07
CA PHE A 58 -3.13 -4.07 8.96
C PHE A 58 -2.49 -4.17 7.59
N SER A 59 -3.25 -3.92 6.53
CA SER A 59 -2.74 -3.94 5.16
C SER A 59 -1.70 -2.85 4.89
N GLU A 60 -1.79 -1.69 5.55
CA GLU A 60 -0.77 -0.62 5.45
C GLU A 60 0.62 -1.09 5.89
N ASN A 61 0.69 -2.02 6.84
CA ASN A 61 1.95 -2.55 7.37
C ASN A 61 2.63 -3.56 6.44
N HIS A 62 1.91 -4.10 5.46
CA HIS A 62 2.49 -5.05 4.50
C HIS A 62 3.58 -4.39 3.64
N SER A 63 4.55 -5.20 3.23
CA SER A 63 5.53 -4.80 2.22
C SER A 63 4.84 -4.52 0.88
N LYS A 64 5.46 -3.68 0.05
CA LYS A 64 4.99 -3.37 -1.30
C LYS A 64 6.10 -3.67 -2.30
N CYS A 65 5.71 -4.13 -3.49
CA CYS A 65 6.62 -4.27 -4.60
C CYS A 65 6.21 -3.30 -5.72
N TYR A 66 7.21 -2.69 -6.33
CA TYR A 66 7.01 -1.71 -7.40
C TYR A 66 7.93 -2.00 -8.57
N GLU A 67 7.46 -1.66 -9.77
CA GLU A 67 8.28 -1.38 -10.92
C GLU A 67 8.31 0.14 -11.13
N ALA A 68 9.50 0.72 -11.05
CA ALA A 68 9.72 2.16 -11.17
C ALA A 68 10.62 2.46 -12.36
N ARG A 69 10.28 3.47 -13.15
CA ARG A 69 11.19 4.01 -14.16
C ARG A 69 12.02 5.14 -13.55
N LEU A 70 13.32 4.98 -13.58
CA LEU A 70 14.31 5.97 -13.15
C LEU A 70 14.84 6.69 -14.40
N ARG A 71 14.55 7.96 -14.50
CA ARG A 71 15.13 8.87 -15.48
C ARG A 71 16.28 9.65 -14.85
N LEU A 72 17.48 9.46 -15.36
CA LEU A 72 18.69 10.18 -14.95
C LEU A 72 18.89 11.45 -15.76
N GLY A 73 19.75 12.34 -15.28
CA GLY A 73 20.14 13.56 -16.00
C GLY A 73 19.24 14.77 -15.70
N LEU A 74 18.32 14.69 -14.72
CA LEU A 74 17.55 15.86 -14.29
C LEU A 74 17.08 15.73 -12.84
N THR A 75 16.75 16.88 -12.24
CA THR A 75 16.04 16.95 -10.96
C THR A 75 14.81 17.83 -11.09
N THR A 76 13.75 17.53 -10.30
CA THR A 76 12.53 18.32 -10.23
C THR A 76 12.14 18.57 -8.77
N ASP A 77 11.28 19.54 -8.52
CA ASP A 77 10.76 19.89 -7.20
C ASP A 77 9.85 18.80 -6.59
N THR A 78 9.22 17.97 -7.45
CA THR A 78 8.36 16.84 -7.02
C THR A 78 9.12 15.51 -6.93
N GLN A 79 10.36 15.44 -7.42
CA GLN A 79 11.17 14.23 -7.56
C GLN A 79 10.57 13.21 -8.57
N ASP A 80 9.65 13.65 -9.41
CA ASP A 80 9.07 12.93 -10.54
C ASP A 80 9.00 13.85 -11.79
N THR A 81 8.61 13.30 -12.93
CA THR A 81 8.56 14.06 -14.19
C THR A 81 7.41 15.05 -14.30
N THR A 82 6.49 15.11 -13.33
CA THR A 82 5.37 16.06 -13.32
C THR A 82 5.73 17.42 -12.74
N GLY A 83 6.88 17.51 -12.06
CA GLY A 83 7.33 18.74 -11.41
C GLY A 83 8.11 19.68 -12.31
N THR A 84 8.44 20.83 -11.74
CA THR A 84 9.29 21.83 -12.38
C THR A 84 10.74 21.37 -12.38
N VAL A 85 11.40 21.43 -13.55
CA VAL A 85 12.81 21.06 -13.67
C VAL A 85 13.68 22.07 -12.92
N LEU A 86 14.49 21.60 -12.00
CA LEU A 86 15.45 22.39 -11.20
C LEU A 86 16.85 22.37 -11.80
N SER A 87 17.29 21.22 -12.31
CA SER A 87 18.61 21.08 -12.94
C SER A 87 18.61 20.02 -14.03
N ARG A 88 19.59 20.12 -14.94
CA ARG A 88 19.86 19.13 -15.99
C ARG A 88 21.33 18.77 -15.99
N CYS A 89 21.65 17.52 -16.37
CA CYS A 89 23.00 17.00 -16.51
C CYS A 89 23.05 16.06 -17.72
N ASP A 90 23.98 16.29 -18.61
CA ASP A 90 24.16 15.49 -19.84
C ASP A 90 25.03 14.24 -19.64
N ARG A 91 25.45 13.96 -18.38
CA ARG A 91 26.24 12.77 -18.07
C ARG A 91 25.41 11.53 -18.38
N ARG A 92 25.97 10.66 -19.21
CA ARG A 92 25.45 9.32 -19.42
C ARG A 92 25.96 8.39 -18.32
N VAL A 93 25.07 7.67 -17.72
CA VAL A 93 25.36 6.67 -16.68
C VAL A 93 25.13 5.30 -17.29
N THR A 94 26.11 4.43 -17.19
CA THR A 94 25.98 3.03 -17.62
C THR A 94 25.23 2.19 -16.61
N ARG A 95 24.69 1.06 -17.05
CA ARG A 95 24.06 0.09 -16.15
C ARG A 95 25.00 -0.38 -15.02
N ALA A 96 26.28 -0.59 -15.33
CA ALA A 96 27.27 -1.01 -14.33
C ALA A 96 27.49 0.07 -13.24
N GLU A 97 27.55 1.35 -13.62
CA GLU A 97 27.64 2.45 -12.65
C GLU A 97 26.38 2.53 -11.78
N LEU A 98 25.20 2.37 -12.38
CA LEU A 98 23.94 2.32 -11.63
C LEU A 98 23.95 1.15 -10.64
N GLU A 99 24.23 -0.08 -11.10
CA GLU A 99 24.25 -1.27 -10.25
C GLU A 99 25.28 -1.16 -9.11
N ALA A 100 26.39 -0.45 -9.32
CA ALA A 100 27.42 -0.22 -8.29
C ALA A 100 26.94 0.65 -7.13
N VAL A 101 25.99 1.56 -7.34
CA VAL A 101 25.45 2.42 -6.26
C VAL A 101 24.24 1.84 -5.56
N LEU A 102 23.49 0.90 -6.17
CA LEU A 102 22.26 0.35 -5.57
C LEU A 102 22.45 -0.31 -4.20
N PRO A 103 23.59 -0.98 -3.87
CA PRO A 103 23.76 -1.61 -2.55
C PRO A 103 23.60 -0.67 -1.37
N GLN A 104 23.96 0.62 -1.48
CA GLN A 104 23.80 1.61 -0.40
C GLN A 104 22.35 1.98 -0.08
N PHE A 105 21.40 1.61 -0.97
CA PHE A 105 19.97 1.84 -0.80
C PHE A 105 19.22 0.58 -0.38
N ARG A 106 19.89 -0.53 -0.12
CA ARG A 106 19.27 -1.79 0.35
C ARG A 106 19.38 -1.94 1.86
N GLY A 107 18.45 -2.72 2.44
CA GLY A 107 18.36 -2.94 3.88
C GLY A 107 17.66 -1.79 4.60
N ASP A 108 18.03 -1.59 5.86
CA ASP A 108 17.49 -0.52 6.70
C ASP A 108 18.24 0.78 6.44
N ILE A 109 17.53 1.77 5.93
CA ILE A 109 18.08 3.09 5.59
C ILE A 109 17.20 4.20 6.15
N LEU A 110 17.75 5.41 6.16
CA LEU A 110 17.00 6.62 6.48
C LEU A 110 16.63 7.37 5.20
N GLN A 111 15.36 7.74 5.05
CA GLN A 111 14.87 8.51 3.92
C GLN A 111 14.19 9.78 4.39
N VAL A 112 14.54 10.94 3.79
CA VAL A 112 13.83 12.20 4.02
C VAL A 112 12.60 12.23 3.12
N PRO A 113 11.37 12.28 3.68
CA PRO A 113 10.15 12.31 2.87
C PRO A 113 10.10 13.54 1.95
N PRO A 114 9.52 13.44 0.73
CA PRO A 114 9.41 14.58 -0.17
C PRO A 114 8.40 15.61 0.36
N MET A 115 8.56 16.89 -0.05
CA MET A 115 7.58 17.95 0.27
C MET A 115 6.18 17.64 -0.28
N TYR A 116 6.12 17.02 -1.45
CA TYR A 116 4.86 16.59 -2.06
C TYR A 116 4.40 15.23 -1.48
N SER A 117 4.08 15.22 -0.17
CA SER A 117 3.57 14.03 0.52
C SER A 117 2.35 14.37 1.40
N ALA A 118 1.60 13.32 1.78
CA ALA A 118 0.44 13.44 2.67
C ALA A 118 0.81 13.52 4.16
N LEU A 119 2.09 13.51 4.50
CA LEU A 119 2.56 13.70 5.88
C LEU A 119 2.12 15.05 6.41
N LYS A 120 1.82 15.09 7.71
CA LYS A 120 1.40 16.32 8.39
C LYS A 120 2.53 16.85 9.25
N VAL A 121 2.78 18.15 9.15
CA VAL A 121 3.60 18.94 10.08
C VAL A 121 2.70 20.06 10.59
N ASP A 122 2.59 20.22 11.90
CA ASP A 122 1.72 21.20 12.56
C ASP A 122 0.26 21.16 12.06
N GLY A 123 -0.27 19.94 11.83
CA GLY A 123 -1.63 19.71 11.39
C GLY A 123 -1.90 19.92 9.89
N LYS A 124 -0.95 20.50 9.13
CA LYS A 124 -1.05 20.74 7.68
C LYS A 124 -0.31 19.67 6.91
N LYS A 125 -0.86 19.23 5.77
CA LYS A 125 -0.19 18.27 4.90
C LYS A 125 0.96 18.95 4.15
N LEU A 126 2.10 18.26 4.01
CA LEU A 126 3.29 18.81 3.36
C LEU A 126 3.00 19.28 1.92
N TYR A 127 2.22 18.52 1.14
CA TYR A 127 1.87 18.94 -0.22
C TYR A 127 1.06 20.25 -0.28
N GLU A 128 0.28 20.58 0.76
CA GLU A 128 -0.47 21.85 0.82
C GLU A 128 0.47 23.04 1.05
N ILE A 129 1.54 22.81 1.83
CA ILE A 129 2.60 23.80 2.06
C ILE A 129 3.42 24.00 0.77
N ALA A 130 3.84 22.88 0.15
CA ALA A 130 4.63 22.89 -1.10
C ALA A 130 3.92 23.64 -2.24
N ARG A 131 2.61 23.39 -2.44
CA ARG A 131 1.80 24.09 -3.46
C ARG A 131 1.71 25.60 -3.25
N ARG A 132 1.97 26.09 -2.05
CA ARG A 132 2.04 27.53 -1.72
C ARG A 132 3.45 28.07 -1.80
N GLY A 133 4.42 27.29 -2.30
CA GLY A 133 5.83 27.66 -2.40
C GLY A 133 6.58 27.60 -1.07
N GLY A 134 5.98 27.03 -0.01
CA GLY A 134 6.63 26.86 1.28
C GLY A 134 7.47 25.59 1.35
N GLU A 135 8.54 25.63 2.14
CA GLU A 135 9.36 24.48 2.48
C GLU A 135 9.45 24.34 4.00
N VAL A 136 9.48 23.10 4.49
CA VAL A 136 9.59 22.77 5.91
C VAL A 136 10.68 21.73 6.09
N ALA A 137 11.47 21.85 7.16
CA ALA A 137 12.43 20.83 7.56
C ALA A 137 11.70 19.50 7.83
N ARG A 138 12.22 18.42 7.31
CA ARG A 138 11.66 17.06 7.45
C ARG A 138 12.71 16.16 8.05
N GLU A 139 12.31 15.45 9.08
CA GLU A 139 13.17 14.44 9.68
C GLU A 139 13.26 13.20 8.79
N ALA A 140 14.46 12.63 8.70
CA ALA A 140 14.67 11.35 8.04
C ALA A 140 13.94 10.25 8.83
N ARG A 141 13.31 9.32 8.10
CA ARG A 141 12.52 8.22 8.67
C ARG A 141 13.11 6.88 8.30
N PRO A 142 13.11 5.91 9.22
CA PRO A 142 13.58 4.57 8.91
C PRO A 142 12.62 3.90 7.92
N ILE A 143 13.20 3.30 6.89
CA ILE A 143 12.55 2.45 5.90
C ILE A 143 13.44 1.26 5.63
N THR A 144 12.83 0.17 5.13
CA THR A 144 13.57 -1.03 4.71
C THR A 144 13.34 -1.27 3.23
N ILE A 145 14.41 -1.43 2.46
CA ILE A 145 14.37 -1.86 1.05
C ILE A 145 14.94 -3.27 0.99
N GLY A 146 14.05 -4.26 0.90
CA GLY A 146 14.44 -5.68 0.87
C GLY A 146 14.96 -6.14 -0.49
N GLU A 147 14.47 -5.51 -1.58
CA GLU A 147 14.92 -5.78 -2.93
C GLU A 147 15.03 -4.46 -3.72
N LEU A 148 16.14 -4.30 -4.43
CA LEU A 148 16.35 -3.22 -5.38
C LEU A 148 17.24 -3.75 -6.52
N THR A 149 16.63 -3.97 -7.70
CA THR A 149 17.29 -4.58 -8.85
C THR A 149 16.97 -3.84 -10.14
N VAL A 150 17.88 -3.83 -11.09
CA VAL A 150 17.65 -3.31 -12.45
C VAL A 150 17.06 -4.41 -13.29
N LEU A 151 15.79 -4.25 -13.70
CA LEU A 151 15.10 -5.19 -14.59
C LEU A 151 15.56 -5.04 -16.05
N GLY A 152 15.82 -3.81 -16.46
CA GLY A 152 16.19 -3.50 -17.84
C GLY A 152 16.25 -2.00 -18.08
N GLU A 153 16.24 -1.64 -19.35
CA GLU A 153 16.18 -0.28 -19.86
C GLU A 153 15.06 -0.17 -20.88
N ALA A 154 14.28 0.89 -20.82
CA ALA A 154 13.19 1.17 -21.74
C ALA A 154 13.15 2.69 -22.01
N ASP A 155 13.14 3.09 -23.27
CA ASP A 155 13.08 4.48 -23.72
C ASP A 155 14.20 5.36 -23.14
N GLY A 156 15.41 4.78 -22.90
CA GLY A 156 16.55 5.48 -22.30
C GLY A 156 16.43 5.70 -20.79
N GLU A 157 15.51 5.01 -20.13
CA GLU A 157 15.30 5.05 -18.69
C GLU A 157 15.50 3.65 -18.09
N TYR A 158 16.03 3.58 -16.86
CA TYR A 158 16.20 2.31 -16.17
C TYR A 158 14.90 1.87 -15.49
N VAL A 159 14.56 0.60 -15.64
CA VAL A 159 13.43 -0.02 -14.95
C VAL A 159 13.95 -0.74 -13.72
N LEU A 160 13.48 -0.33 -12.56
CA LEU A 160 13.88 -0.87 -11.25
C LEU A 160 12.73 -1.66 -10.64
N ARG A 161 13.03 -2.85 -10.09
CA ARG A 161 12.14 -3.52 -9.13
C ARG A 161 12.54 -3.11 -7.72
N VAL A 162 11.55 -2.70 -6.93
CA VAL A 162 11.74 -2.23 -5.55
C VAL A 162 10.74 -2.91 -4.64
N ARG A 163 11.21 -3.75 -3.69
CA ARG A 163 10.41 -4.28 -2.60
C ARG A 163 10.78 -3.54 -1.31
N CYS A 164 9.80 -2.91 -0.67
CA CYS A 164 10.07 -2.03 0.45
C CYS A 164 8.99 -2.07 1.53
N SER A 165 9.34 -1.56 2.70
CA SER A 165 8.44 -1.34 3.83
C SER A 165 7.44 -0.21 3.53
N LYS A 166 6.41 -0.09 4.38
CA LYS A 166 5.53 1.10 4.39
C LYS A 166 6.32 2.38 4.59
N GLY A 167 5.79 3.49 4.07
CA GLY A 167 6.38 4.82 4.24
C GLY A 167 7.55 5.12 3.31
N THR A 168 7.96 4.18 2.47
CA THR A 168 8.98 4.40 1.43
C THR A 168 8.42 5.22 0.29
N TYR A 169 9.14 6.28 -0.09
CA TYR A 169 8.85 7.12 -1.26
C TYR A 169 9.76 6.74 -2.42
N ILE A 170 9.20 6.11 -3.44
CA ILE A 170 9.97 5.67 -4.62
C ILE A 170 10.52 6.87 -5.39
N ARG A 171 9.81 8.01 -5.40
CA ARG A 171 10.30 9.28 -5.97
C ARG A 171 11.61 9.72 -5.32
N THR A 172 11.64 9.69 -3.98
CA THR A 172 12.86 10.05 -3.23
C THR A 172 13.97 9.04 -3.47
N LEU A 173 13.67 7.74 -3.56
CA LEU A 173 14.68 6.73 -3.90
C LEU A 173 15.30 7.02 -5.27
N CYS A 174 14.51 7.34 -6.29
CA CYS A 174 15.01 7.71 -7.63
C CYS A 174 15.87 8.98 -7.58
N HIS A 175 15.44 9.99 -6.80
CA HIS A 175 16.20 11.21 -6.59
C HIS A 175 17.54 10.95 -5.93
N ASP A 176 17.57 10.16 -4.84
CA ASP A 176 18.77 9.86 -4.05
C ASP A 176 19.79 9.01 -4.87
N ILE A 177 19.28 8.06 -5.66
CA ILE A 177 20.12 7.29 -6.61
C ILE A 177 20.78 8.24 -7.61
N GLY A 178 20.02 9.17 -8.21
CA GLY A 178 20.56 10.16 -9.14
C GLY A 178 21.56 11.10 -8.50
N ALA A 179 21.36 11.49 -7.25
CA ALA A 179 22.29 12.29 -6.45
C ALA A 179 23.60 11.52 -6.18
N ALA A 180 23.53 10.25 -5.79
CA ALA A 180 24.70 9.40 -5.59
C ALA A 180 25.53 9.19 -6.87
N LEU A 181 24.87 9.18 -8.03
CA LEU A 181 25.52 9.13 -9.34
C LEU A 181 26.05 10.49 -9.79
N GLY A 182 25.73 11.60 -9.10
CA GLY A 182 26.19 12.95 -9.43
C GLY A 182 25.56 13.54 -10.69
N CYS A 183 24.44 13.00 -11.19
CA CYS A 183 23.77 13.48 -12.41
C CYS A 183 22.32 13.92 -12.18
N GLY A 184 21.76 13.69 -10.98
CA GLY A 184 20.34 13.85 -10.71
C GLY A 184 19.50 12.71 -11.26
N GLY A 185 18.32 12.50 -10.66
CA GLY A 185 17.39 11.46 -11.04
C GLY A 185 15.97 11.79 -10.58
N VAL A 186 15.01 11.34 -11.37
CA VAL A 186 13.57 11.46 -11.06
C VAL A 186 12.85 10.17 -11.42
N MET A 187 11.70 9.95 -10.78
CA MET A 187 10.77 8.90 -11.17
C MET A 187 9.93 9.36 -12.36
N SER A 188 9.93 8.61 -13.46
CA SER A 188 9.12 8.93 -14.65
C SER A 188 7.85 8.09 -14.74
N ALA A 189 7.85 6.88 -14.17
CA ALA A 189 6.68 6.04 -14.07
C ALA A 189 6.78 5.14 -12.83
N LEU A 190 5.61 4.74 -12.31
CA LEU A 190 5.51 3.84 -11.17
C LEU A 190 4.33 2.89 -11.35
N ARG A 191 4.57 1.59 -11.17
CA ARG A 191 3.53 0.57 -11.10
C ARG A 191 3.70 -0.24 -9.82
N ARG A 192 2.69 -0.27 -8.97
CA ARG A 192 2.70 -1.16 -7.80
C ARG A 192 2.21 -2.53 -8.20
N THR A 193 3.08 -3.53 -8.09
CA THR A 193 2.79 -4.91 -8.50
C THR A 193 2.28 -5.77 -7.36
N GLU A 194 2.70 -5.49 -6.10
CA GLU A 194 2.29 -6.30 -4.95
C GLU A 194 2.04 -5.46 -3.69
N VAL A 195 1.11 -5.92 -2.86
CA VAL A 195 0.86 -5.43 -1.49
C VAL A 195 0.64 -6.66 -0.61
N GLY A 196 1.59 -6.98 0.26
CA GLY A 196 1.55 -8.23 1.03
C GLY A 196 1.48 -9.44 0.10
N GLY A 197 0.46 -10.28 0.31
CA GLY A 197 0.20 -11.45 -0.53
C GLY A 197 -0.63 -11.19 -1.79
N TYR A 198 -1.13 -9.96 -2.00
CA TYR A 198 -1.94 -9.61 -3.16
C TYR A 198 -1.08 -9.15 -4.34
N ARG A 199 -1.47 -9.53 -5.55
CA ARG A 199 -0.76 -9.23 -6.79
C ARG A 199 -1.64 -8.43 -7.74
N VAL A 200 -1.02 -7.63 -8.60
CA VAL A 200 -1.73 -6.81 -9.59
C VAL A 200 -2.40 -7.65 -10.67
N GLU A 201 -1.88 -8.85 -10.95
CA GLU A 201 -2.43 -9.81 -11.89
C GLU A 201 -3.82 -10.32 -11.46
N ASP A 202 -4.13 -10.27 -10.16
CA ASP A 202 -5.42 -10.66 -9.58
C ASP A 202 -6.40 -9.48 -9.47
N ALA A 203 -5.97 -8.27 -9.88
CA ALA A 203 -6.75 -7.05 -9.77
C ALA A 203 -7.61 -6.80 -11.01
N HIS A 204 -8.73 -6.13 -10.81
CA HIS A 204 -9.64 -5.71 -11.87
C HIS A 204 -9.39 -4.25 -12.25
N THR A 205 -9.46 -3.94 -13.54
CA THR A 205 -9.38 -2.57 -14.04
C THR A 205 -10.64 -1.77 -13.67
N MET A 206 -10.53 -0.45 -13.63
CA MET A 206 -11.71 0.41 -13.39
C MET A 206 -12.76 0.28 -14.48
N ASP A 207 -12.35 0.05 -15.74
CA ASP A 207 -13.27 -0.10 -16.87
C ASP A 207 -14.08 -1.40 -16.74
N GLU A 208 -13.42 -2.52 -16.41
CA GLU A 208 -14.10 -3.79 -16.12
C GLU A 208 -15.12 -3.62 -14.98
N LEU A 209 -14.69 -3.04 -13.85
CA LEU A 209 -15.57 -2.86 -12.69
C LEU A 209 -16.78 -1.96 -12.98
N CYS A 210 -16.60 -0.90 -13.78
CA CYS A 210 -17.68 0.00 -14.17
C CYS A 210 -18.66 -0.61 -15.17
N ALA A 211 -18.23 -1.60 -15.96
CA ALA A 211 -19.08 -2.30 -16.92
C ALA A 211 -19.94 -3.39 -16.27
N LEU A 212 -19.59 -3.85 -15.06
CA LEU A 212 -20.32 -4.92 -14.38
C LEU A 212 -21.62 -4.43 -13.72
N PRO A 213 -22.69 -5.26 -13.72
CA PRO A 213 -23.81 -5.08 -12.81
C PRO A 213 -23.33 -5.12 -11.35
N ARG A 214 -24.02 -4.39 -10.47
CA ARG A 214 -23.63 -4.25 -9.04
C ARG A 214 -23.40 -5.59 -8.35
N GLU A 215 -24.30 -6.55 -8.52
CA GLU A 215 -24.19 -7.87 -7.88
C GLU A 215 -22.98 -8.65 -8.40
N ALA A 216 -22.62 -8.48 -9.66
CA ALA A 216 -21.44 -9.10 -10.24
C ALA A 216 -20.15 -8.47 -9.66
N ALA A 217 -20.08 -7.15 -9.57
CA ALA A 217 -18.95 -6.46 -8.96
C ALA A 217 -18.81 -6.81 -7.46
N GLN A 218 -19.92 -6.98 -6.73
CA GLN A 218 -19.90 -7.39 -5.33
C GLN A 218 -19.36 -8.81 -5.11
N ARG A 219 -19.55 -9.72 -6.07
CA ARG A 219 -18.98 -11.10 -6.00
C ARG A 219 -17.47 -11.16 -6.19
N LEU A 220 -16.84 -10.10 -6.67
CA LEU A 220 -15.39 -9.99 -6.79
C LEU A 220 -14.70 -9.64 -5.47
N LEU A 221 -15.46 -9.32 -4.42
CA LEU A 221 -14.90 -9.03 -3.12
C LEU A 221 -14.29 -10.28 -2.49
N LEU A 222 -13.01 -10.21 -2.17
CA LEU A 222 -12.32 -11.20 -1.37
C LEU A 222 -12.78 -11.11 0.10
N PRO A 223 -12.79 -12.22 0.85
CA PRO A 223 -13.09 -12.20 2.26
C PRO A 223 -12.00 -11.45 3.05
N VAL A 224 -12.39 -10.79 4.14
CA VAL A 224 -11.49 -9.93 4.94
C VAL A 224 -10.35 -10.71 5.56
N ASP A 225 -10.60 -11.93 5.95
CA ASP A 225 -9.66 -12.86 6.56
C ASP A 225 -8.54 -13.34 5.63
N SER A 226 -8.67 -13.09 4.30
CA SER A 226 -7.59 -13.29 3.33
C SER A 226 -6.34 -12.43 3.61
N LEU A 227 -6.44 -11.41 4.47
CA LEU A 227 -5.28 -10.63 4.95
C LEU A 227 -4.33 -11.44 5.84
N TRP A 228 -4.81 -12.53 6.42
CA TRP A 228 -4.04 -13.35 7.38
C TRP A 228 -4.05 -14.83 6.98
N PRO A 229 -3.51 -15.18 5.79
CA PRO A 229 -3.55 -16.55 5.29
C PRO A 229 -2.83 -17.54 6.22
N ASP A 230 -1.77 -17.07 6.89
CA ASP A 230 -0.94 -17.90 7.77
C ASP A 230 -1.50 -18.04 9.20
N ALA A 231 -2.48 -17.21 9.58
CA ALA A 231 -3.11 -17.32 10.89
C ALA A 231 -4.07 -18.54 10.90
N PRO A 232 -3.94 -19.46 11.86
CA PRO A 232 -4.83 -20.62 11.93
C PRO A 232 -6.28 -20.22 12.17
N GLN A 233 -7.20 -21.02 11.62
CA GLN A 233 -8.64 -20.83 11.73
C GLN A 233 -9.16 -21.65 12.89
N VAL A 234 -10.06 -21.07 13.70
CA VAL A 234 -10.79 -21.76 14.76
C VAL A 234 -12.26 -21.39 14.71
N THR A 235 -13.12 -22.40 14.69
CA THR A 235 -14.58 -22.25 14.86
C THR A 235 -14.90 -22.39 16.34
N VAL A 236 -15.62 -21.41 16.89
CA VAL A 236 -15.96 -21.38 18.32
C VAL A 236 -17.40 -21.84 18.55
N ASP A 237 -17.69 -22.29 19.77
CA ASP A 237 -19.04 -22.65 20.22
C ASP A 237 -19.91 -21.40 20.47
N ALA A 238 -21.21 -21.61 20.68
CA ALA A 238 -22.18 -20.53 20.90
C ALA A 238 -21.87 -19.67 22.14
N LYS A 239 -21.23 -20.23 23.18
CA LYS A 239 -20.84 -19.49 24.38
C LYS A 239 -19.65 -18.55 24.07
N ALA A 240 -18.61 -19.06 23.46
CA ALA A 240 -17.44 -18.27 23.06
C ALA A 240 -17.81 -17.24 21.98
N GLU A 241 -18.68 -17.59 21.01
CA GLU A 241 -19.21 -16.64 20.02
C GLU A 241 -19.92 -15.46 20.69
N ARG A 242 -20.79 -15.72 21.66
CA ARG A 242 -21.49 -14.64 22.39
C ARG A 242 -20.51 -13.72 23.12
N LEU A 243 -19.50 -14.27 23.80
CA LEU A 243 -18.45 -13.50 24.47
C LEU A 243 -17.66 -12.66 23.44
N ALA A 244 -17.24 -13.27 22.34
CA ALA A 244 -16.53 -12.62 21.24
C ALA A 244 -17.33 -11.44 20.66
N ARG A 245 -18.63 -11.60 20.41
CA ARG A 245 -19.51 -10.53 19.89
C ARG A 245 -19.70 -9.39 20.89
N CYS A 246 -19.63 -9.67 22.20
CA CYS A 246 -19.63 -8.64 23.24
C CYS A 246 -18.26 -8.00 23.50
N GLY A 247 -17.20 -8.44 22.81
CA GLY A 247 -15.84 -7.94 22.99
C GLY A 247 -15.16 -8.47 24.26
N ASN A 248 -15.72 -9.48 24.90
CA ASN A 248 -15.17 -10.11 26.09
C ASN A 248 -14.15 -11.19 25.73
N PRO A 249 -13.10 -11.40 26.54
CA PRO A 249 -12.20 -12.55 26.40
C PRO A 249 -12.97 -13.87 26.56
N PHE A 250 -12.48 -14.91 25.90
CA PHE A 250 -13.04 -16.26 26.01
C PHE A 250 -11.93 -17.32 26.03
N THR A 251 -12.23 -18.46 26.61
CA THR A 251 -11.29 -19.59 26.67
C THR A 251 -11.16 -20.22 25.29
N LEU A 252 -9.93 -20.43 24.85
CA LEU A 252 -9.58 -21.13 23.62
C LEU A 252 -8.37 -22.04 23.87
N SER A 253 -8.59 -23.35 23.84
CA SER A 253 -7.53 -24.35 24.04
C SER A 253 -6.70 -24.47 22.75
N ALA A 254 -5.76 -23.51 22.58
CA ALA A 254 -4.86 -23.43 21.44
C ALA A 254 -3.51 -22.86 21.93
N PRO A 255 -2.39 -23.14 21.23
CA PRO A 255 -1.10 -22.49 21.50
C PRO A 255 -1.19 -20.97 21.43
N ASP A 256 -0.24 -20.29 22.09
CA ASP A 256 -0.14 -18.82 21.99
C ASP A 256 0.08 -18.39 20.56
N GLY A 257 -0.64 -17.35 20.13
CA GLY A 257 -0.57 -16.87 18.76
C GLY A 257 -1.79 -16.07 18.31
N THR A 258 -1.75 -15.64 17.05
CA THR A 258 -2.86 -14.93 16.40
C THR A 258 -3.75 -15.91 15.65
N TYR A 259 -5.07 -15.81 15.84
CA TYR A 259 -6.05 -16.72 15.27
C TYR A 259 -7.19 -15.98 14.57
N ARG A 260 -7.67 -16.59 13.47
CA ARG A 260 -8.92 -16.22 12.80
C ARG A 260 -10.08 -16.97 13.47
N ILE A 261 -11.02 -16.24 14.05
CA ILE A 261 -12.13 -16.82 14.80
C ILE A 261 -13.41 -16.76 13.97
N TYR A 262 -14.09 -17.90 13.87
CA TYR A 262 -15.31 -18.08 13.09
C TYR A 262 -16.45 -18.59 13.98
N ALA A 263 -17.68 -18.13 13.67
CA ALA A 263 -18.90 -18.73 14.20
C ALA A 263 -19.15 -20.11 13.59
N ALA A 264 -20.02 -20.90 14.21
CA ALA A 264 -20.47 -22.18 13.65
C ALA A 264 -21.19 -22.03 12.31
N SER A 265 -21.73 -20.85 12.00
CA SER A 265 -22.31 -20.50 10.68
C SER A 265 -21.27 -20.32 9.57
N GLY A 266 -19.97 -20.30 9.89
CA GLY A 266 -18.90 -19.96 8.98
C GLY A 266 -18.60 -18.46 8.86
N GLU A 267 -19.29 -17.59 9.59
CA GLU A 267 -19.02 -16.15 9.60
C GLU A 267 -17.65 -15.87 10.25
N PHE A 268 -16.79 -15.11 9.58
CA PHE A 268 -15.55 -14.59 10.18
C PHE A 268 -15.89 -13.51 11.21
N LEU A 269 -15.65 -13.79 12.47
CA LEU A 269 -15.99 -12.90 13.57
C LEU A 269 -14.90 -11.86 13.83
N LEU A 270 -13.68 -12.34 14.05
CA LEU A 270 -12.60 -11.48 14.52
C LEU A 270 -11.22 -12.14 14.37
N LEU A 271 -10.20 -11.31 14.44
CA LEU A 271 -8.83 -11.71 14.70
C LEU A 271 -8.60 -11.63 16.21
N ALA A 272 -8.06 -12.68 16.81
CA ALA A 272 -7.76 -12.76 18.24
C ALA A 272 -6.28 -13.05 18.49
N GLN A 273 -5.76 -12.53 19.61
CA GLN A 273 -4.53 -13.01 20.22
C GLN A 273 -4.89 -14.02 21.30
N VAL A 274 -4.28 -15.20 21.25
CA VAL A 274 -4.36 -16.21 22.31
C VAL A 274 -3.09 -16.14 23.15
N THR A 275 -3.26 -16.10 24.45
CA THR A 275 -2.20 -16.17 25.45
C THR A 275 -2.71 -16.96 26.65
N ASP A 276 -1.96 -17.98 27.08
CA ASP A 276 -2.32 -18.84 28.21
C ASP A 276 -3.76 -19.40 28.15
N GLY A 277 -4.17 -19.86 26.95
CA GLY A 277 -5.50 -20.42 26.72
C GLY A 277 -6.66 -19.42 26.75
N THR A 278 -6.35 -18.10 26.73
CA THR A 278 -7.34 -17.03 26.69
C THR A 278 -7.23 -16.25 25.39
N ALA A 279 -8.33 -16.15 24.63
CA ALA A 279 -8.44 -15.38 23.42
C ALA A 279 -8.96 -13.97 23.71
N VAL A 280 -8.20 -12.95 23.25
CA VAL A 280 -8.55 -11.53 23.34
C VAL A 280 -8.69 -10.96 21.93
N THR A 281 -9.75 -10.20 21.69
CA THR A 281 -10.04 -9.59 20.38
C THR A 281 -8.99 -8.56 20.00
N ILE A 282 -8.28 -8.79 18.89
CA ILE A 282 -7.45 -7.76 18.22
C ILE A 282 -8.37 -6.84 17.41
N LYS A 283 -9.25 -7.42 16.55
CA LYS A 283 -10.18 -6.66 15.71
C LYS A 283 -11.38 -7.50 15.31
N SER A 284 -12.57 -6.93 15.40
CA SER A 284 -13.84 -7.59 15.03
C SER A 284 -14.36 -7.10 13.67
N PHE A 285 -15.01 -8.02 12.93
CA PHE A 285 -15.51 -7.78 11.58
C PHE A 285 -16.99 -8.15 11.38
N PHE A 286 -17.61 -8.84 12.34
CA PHE A 286 -19.03 -9.20 12.31
C PHE A 286 -19.95 -7.97 12.36
N GLU A 287 -21.19 -8.13 11.92
CA GLU A 287 -22.24 -7.11 12.06
C GLU A 287 -22.84 -7.17 13.48
N VAL A 288 -22.96 -6.02 14.11
CA VAL A 288 -23.73 -5.87 15.35
C VAL A 288 -25.17 -5.67 14.91
N SER A 289 -26.00 -6.66 15.16
CA SER A 289 -27.46 -6.59 15.02
C SER A 289 -28.08 -5.64 16.05
#